data_4bc360b03142925dd6829e7443157394
#
_entry.id   4bc360b03142925dd6829e7443157394
#
_cell.length_a   1.000
_cell.length_b   1.000
_cell.length_c   1.000
_cell.angle_alpha   90.00
_cell.angle_beta   90.00
_cell.angle_gamma   90.00
#
_symmetry.space_group_name_H-M   'P 1'
#
loop_
_entity.id
_entity.type
_entity.pdbx_description
1 polymer ?
#
loop_
_entity_poly.entity_id
_entity_poly.type
_entity_poly.pdbx_seq_one_letter_code
_entity_poly.pdbx_strand_id
1 'polypeptide(L)'
;MTNGSELAVLNHLIETCKDAERGFRHVAEHVTDPYVKSLFLDIASQRERFAADLLPHAQRLGGASAGDGTAVGALHRTWIDLRSAIFRGDPVSIVHEAERGERFSRGVYEGALESLLPPTARELIENQYAELRTTAKRLRELEAS
;
A
#
# COMPACT_ATOMS: atom_id res chain seq x y z
N MET A 1 -1.94 9.02 26.14
CA MET A 1 -1.43 8.30 25.83
C MET A 1 -1.81 7.44 24.69
N THR A 2 -2.76 6.73 24.83
CA THR A 2 -3.09 5.76 23.81
C THR A 2 -3.63 6.39 22.53
N ASN A 3 -4.45 7.46 22.61
CA ASN A 3 -5.02 8.04 21.40
C ASN A 3 -3.97 8.58 20.44
N GLY A 4 -2.91 9.20 20.96
CA GLY A 4 -1.85 9.69 20.09
C GLY A 4 -1.12 8.58 19.38
N SER A 5 -0.85 7.48 20.09
CA SER A 5 -0.16 6.35 19.53
C SER A 5 -1.03 5.62 18.50
N GLU A 6 -2.30 5.43 18.82
CA GLU A 6 -3.25 4.80 17.90
C GLU A 6 -3.43 5.64 16.65
N LEU A 7 -3.54 6.96 16.81
CA LEU A 7 -3.69 7.86 15.67
C LEU A 7 -2.48 7.81 14.77
N ALA A 8 -1.27 7.74 15.34
CA ALA A 8 -0.05 7.67 14.55
C ALA A 8 -0.04 6.40 13.68
N VAL A 9 -0.48 5.27 14.23
CA VAL A 9 -0.55 4.02 13.49
C VAL A 9 -1.53 4.16 12.32
N LEU A 10 -2.71 4.70 12.58
CA LEU A 10 -3.72 4.85 11.53
C LEU A 10 -3.26 5.82 10.44
N ASN A 11 -2.66 6.93 10.82
CA ASN A 11 -2.14 7.88 9.83
C ASN A 11 -1.04 7.27 8.99
N HIS A 12 -0.18 6.47 9.59
CA HIS A 12 0.90 5.81 8.85
C HIS A 12 0.32 4.83 7.82
N LEU A 13 -0.72 4.08 8.19
CA LEU A 13 -1.39 3.18 7.25
C LEU A 13 -2.03 3.95 6.11
N ILE A 14 -2.72 5.04 6.41
CA ILE A 14 -3.36 5.87 5.39
C ILE A 14 -2.34 6.39 4.40
N GLU A 15 -1.22 6.93 4.91
CA GLU A 15 -0.17 7.46 4.05
C GLU A 15 0.45 6.36 3.19
N THR A 16 0.67 5.19 3.77
CA THR A 16 1.21 4.05 3.04
C THR A 16 0.28 3.65 1.90
N CYS A 17 -1.03 3.61 2.17
CA CYS A 17 -2.00 3.28 1.13
C CYS A 17 -2.04 4.33 0.03
N LYS A 18 -1.98 5.60 0.40
CA LYS A 18 -1.99 6.68 -0.60
C LYS A 18 -0.76 6.64 -1.48
N ASP A 19 0.41 6.38 -0.88
CA ASP A 19 1.64 6.27 -1.65
C ASP A 19 1.57 5.08 -2.61
N ALA A 20 1.05 3.94 -2.15
CA ALA A 20 0.91 2.76 -2.99
C ALA A 20 -0.05 3.03 -4.15
N GLU A 21 -1.18 3.69 -3.85
CA GLU A 21 -2.14 4.04 -4.89
C GLU A 21 -1.49 4.87 -5.99
N ARG A 22 -0.80 5.93 -5.59
CA ARG A 22 -0.16 6.81 -6.56
C ARG A 22 0.92 6.09 -7.36
N GLY A 23 1.71 5.28 -6.68
CA GLY A 23 2.79 4.55 -7.33
C GLY A 23 2.27 3.55 -8.35
N PHE A 24 1.32 2.72 -7.96
CA PHE A 24 0.78 1.72 -8.87
C PHE A 24 0.03 2.35 -10.03
N ARG A 25 -0.70 3.44 -9.77
CA ARG A 25 -1.43 4.11 -10.84
C ARG A 25 -0.47 4.73 -11.86
N HIS A 26 0.61 5.32 -11.36
CA HIS A 26 1.62 5.90 -12.22
C HIS A 26 2.31 4.84 -13.08
N VAL A 27 2.72 3.74 -12.44
CA VAL A 27 3.41 2.66 -13.14
C VAL A 27 2.52 2.02 -14.19
N ALA A 28 1.23 1.88 -13.89
CA ALA A 28 0.28 1.27 -14.83
C ALA A 28 0.24 2.03 -16.16
N GLU A 29 0.50 3.34 -16.14
CA GLU A 29 0.51 4.13 -17.36
C GLU A 29 1.66 3.75 -18.29
N HIS A 30 2.69 3.11 -17.76
CA HIS A 30 3.91 2.78 -18.51
C HIS A 30 4.05 1.30 -18.82
N VAL A 31 3.09 0.49 -18.35
CA VAL A 31 3.11 -0.95 -18.58
C VAL A 31 2.31 -1.25 -19.84
N THR A 32 2.89 -2.06 -20.73
CA THR A 32 2.23 -2.39 -22.00
C THR A 32 1.42 -3.67 -21.94
N ASP A 33 1.79 -4.62 -21.08
CA ASP A 33 1.06 -5.87 -20.94
C ASP A 33 -0.31 -5.60 -20.32
N PRO A 34 -1.43 -5.93 -21.00
CA PRO A 34 -2.76 -5.58 -20.51
C PRO A 34 -3.09 -6.23 -19.17
N TYR A 35 -2.63 -7.46 -18.93
CA TYR A 35 -2.93 -8.14 -17.69
C TYR A 35 -2.20 -7.48 -16.51
N VAL A 36 -0.92 -7.18 -16.69
CA VAL A 36 -0.13 -6.52 -15.65
C VAL A 36 -0.67 -5.13 -15.38
N LYS A 37 -1.03 -4.40 -16.43
CA LYS A 37 -1.62 -3.07 -16.28
C LYS A 37 -2.92 -3.13 -15.48
N SER A 38 -3.78 -4.09 -15.80
CA SER A 38 -5.05 -4.26 -15.11
C SER A 38 -4.83 -4.58 -13.64
N LEU A 39 -3.89 -5.46 -13.35
CA LEU A 39 -3.57 -5.82 -11.96
C LEU A 39 -3.07 -4.60 -11.18
N PHE A 40 -2.19 -3.80 -11.77
CA PHE A 40 -1.65 -2.63 -11.08
C PHE A 40 -2.76 -1.59 -10.82
N LEU A 41 -3.69 -1.42 -11.77
CA LEU A 41 -4.82 -0.53 -11.56
C LEU A 41 -5.77 -1.06 -10.48
N ASP A 42 -5.96 -2.37 -10.41
CA ASP A 42 -6.76 -2.98 -9.35
C ASP A 42 -6.12 -2.73 -7.98
N ILE A 43 -4.81 -2.85 -7.88
CA ILE A 43 -4.11 -2.60 -6.63
C ILE A 43 -4.26 -1.12 -6.24
N ALA A 44 -4.11 -0.22 -7.20
CA ALA A 44 -4.27 1.21 -6.93
C ALA A 44 -5.66 1.52 -6.38
N SER A 45 -6.70 0.97 -7.02
CA SER A 45 -8.07 1.18 -6.57
C SER A 45 -8.32 0.59 -5.19
N GLN A 46 -7.74 -0.58 -4.91
CA GLN A 46 -7.82 -1.19 -3.58
C GLN A 46 -7.22 -0.26 -2.52
N ARG A 47 -6.06 0.33 -2.80
CA ARG A 47 -5.39 1.18 -1.82
C ARG A 47 -6.13 2.49 -1.62
N GLU A 48 -6.74 3.03 -2.67
CA GLU A 48 -7.60 4.20 -2.52
C GLU A 48 -8.76 3.90 -1.58
N ARG A 49 -9.40 2.76 -1.75
CA ARG A 49 -10.51 2.33 -0.90
C ARG A 49 -10.03 2.11 0.54
N PHE A 50 -8.88 1.47 0.71
CA PHE A 50 -8.32 1.24 2.05
C PHE A 50 -8.09 2.55 2.79
N ALA A 51 -7.50 3.54 2.14
CA ALA A 51 -7.26 4.84 2.77
C ALA A 51 -8.57 5.52 3.15
N ALA A 52 -9.57 5.45 2.26
CA ALA A 52 -10.88 6.06 2.53
C ALA A 52 -11.57 5.38 3.72
N ASP A 53 -11.46 4.06 3.81
CA ASP A 53 -12.09 3.32 4.91
C ASP A 53 -11.38 3.55 6.25
N LEU A 54 -10.09 3.79 6.23
CA LEU A 54 -9.31 4.05 7.45
C LEU A 54 -9.54 5.46 7.98
N LEU A 55 -9.86 6.42 7.12
CA LEU A 55 -9.93 7.82 7.50
C LEU A 55 -10.91 8.10 8.63
N PRO A 56 -12.16 7.57 8.63
CA PRO A 56 -13.07 7.83 9.74
C PRO A 56 -12.53 7.37 11.09
N HIS A 57 -11.76 6.28 11.12
CA HIS A 57 -11.17 5.80 12.35
C HIS A 57 -10.12 6.76 12.87
N ALA A 58 -9.30 7.33 11.98
CA ALA A 58 -8.33 8.33 12.39
C ALA A 58 -9.03 9.59 12.88
N GLN A 59 -10.11 10.00 12.22
CA GLN A 59 -10.86 11.20 12.61
C GLN A 59 -11.46 11.05 14.00
N ARG A 60 -11.93 9.85 14.35
CA ARG A 60 -12.47 9.61 15.71
C ARG A 60 -11.41 9.77 16.78
N LEU A 61 -10.15 9.59 16.44
CA LEU A 61 -9.05 9.77 17.39
C LEU A 61 -8.46 11.18 17.33
N GLY A 62 -9.13 12.11 16.63
CA GLY A 62 -8.71 13.48 16.56
C GLY A 62 -7.85 13.83 15.35
N GLY A 63 -7.65 12.89 14.45
CA GLY A 63 -6.88 13.13 13.24
C GLY A 63 -7.69 13.94 12.25
N ALA A 64 -7.05 14.95 11.65
CA ALA A 64 -7.75 15.85 10.75
C ALA A 64 -7.78 15.27 9.34
N SER A 65 -6.66 14.86 8.83
CA SER A 65 -6.58 14.36 7.49
C SER A 65 -5.31 13.56 7.38
N ALA A 66 -5.28 12.71 6.40
CA ALA A 66 -4.05 12.01 6.08
C ALA A 66 -3.05 13.04 5.57
N GLY A 67 -1.81 12.80 5.88
CA GLY A 67 -0.74 13.61 5.35
C GLY A 67 -0.59 13.44 3.85
N ASP A 68 0.50 13.96 3.35
CA ASP A 68 0.76 13.96 1.92
C ASP A 68 1.34 12.65 1.42
N GLY A 69 1.44 11.64 2.26
CA GLY A 69 2.02 10.39 1.86
C GLY A 69 3.53 10.45 1.76
N THR A 70 4.16 11.30 2.52
CA THR A 70 5.60 11.50 2.38
C THR A 70 6.40 10.81 3.46
N ALA A 71 5.74 10.06 4.31
CA ALA A 71 6.35 9.67 5.55
C ALA A 71 7.46 8.65 5.40
N VAL A 72 7.56 7.95 4.29
CA VAL A 72 8.34 6.74 4.30
C VAL A 72 9.39 6.74 3.21
N GLY A 73 10.60 7.06 3.59
CA GLY A 73 11.72 7.04 2.66
C GLY A 73 11.93 5.70 1.99
N ALA A 74 11.71 4.61 2.72
CA ALA A 74 11.88 3.27 2.16
C ALA A 74 10.87 3.02 1.04
N LEU A 75 9.61 3.42 1.24
CA LEU A 75 8.60 3.26 0.20
C LEU A 75 8.92 4.14 -0.99
N HIS A 76 9.38 5.35 -0.74
CA HIS A 76 9.78 6.27 -1.81
C HIS A 76 10.89 5.65 -2.65
N ARG A 77 11.90 5.06 -2.01
CA ARG A 77 12.99 4.40 -2.73
C ARG A 77 12.47 3.25 -3.60
N THR A 78 11.50 2.49 -3.08
CA THR A 78 10.90 1.41 -3.85
C THR A 78 10.27 1.92 -5.13
N TRP A 79 9.57 3.06 -5.06
CA TRP A 79 8.97 3.64 -6.26
C TRP A 79 10.00 4.17 -7.23
N ILE A 80 11.13 4.68 -6.75
CA ILE A 80 12.24 5.08 -7.62
C ILE A 80 12.79 3.86 -8.36
N ASP A 81 13.00 2.76 -7.67
CA ASP A 81 13.51 1.53 -8.27
C ASP A 81 12.54 0.99 -9.33
N LEU A 82 11.24 1.03 -9.03
CA LEU A 82 10.22 0.59 -9.97
C LEU A 82 10.21 1.46 -11.22
N ARG A 83 10.35 2.76 -11.04
CA ARG A 83 10.43 3.68 -12.16
C ARG A 83 11.64 3.39 -13.04
N SER A 84 12.78 3.09 -12.42
CA SER A 84 13.99 2.72 -13.14
C SER A 84 13.78 1.44 -13.94
N ALA A 85 13.08 0.47 -13.40
CA ALA A 85 12.77 -0.78 -14.11
C ALA A 85 11.91 -0.51 -15.35
N ILE A 86 10.96 0.44 -15.25
CA ILE A 86 10.14 0.83 -16.39
C ILE A 86 11.01 1.41 -17.50
N PHE A 87 11.95 2.29 -17.14
CA PHE A 87 12.83 2.91 -18.13
C PHE A 87 13.71 1.88 -18.83
N ARG A 88 14.10 0.82 -18.14
CA ARG A 88 14.84 -0.26 -18.75
C ARG A 88 13.98 -1.13 -19.67
N GLY A 89 12.67 -1.00 -19.57
CA GLY A 89 11.74 -1.78 -20.40
C GLY A 89 11.72 -3.25 -20.08
N ASP A 90 12.02 -3.63 -18.84
CA ASP A 90 12.14 -5.02 -18.44
C ASP A 90 10.90 -5.44 -17.63
N PRO A 91 9.96 -6.18 -18.25
CA PRO A 91 8.72 -6.55 -17.54
C PRO A 91 8.95 -7.37 -16.27
N VAL A 92 9.97 -8.24 -16.26
CA VAL A 92 10.28 -9.05 -15.09
C VAL A 92 10.70 -8.15 -13.93
N SER A 93 11.56 -7.19 -14.20
CA SER A 93 12.01 -6.24 -13.18
C SER A 93 10.85 -5.41 -12.63
N ILE A 94 9.93 -5.01 -13.49
CA ILE A 94 8.77 -4.22 -13.07
C ILE A 94 7.94 -5.00 -12.05
N VAL A 95 7.62 -6.26 -12.36
CA VAL A 95 6.83 -7.09 -11.46
C VAL A 95 7.60 -7.37 -10.17
N HIS A 96 8.89 -7.61 -10.26
CA HIS A 96 9.73 -7.87 -9.09
C HIS A 96 9.73 -6.67 -8.14
N GLU A 97 9.93 -5.46 -8.68
CA GLU A 97 9.95 -4.26 -7.83
C GLU A 97 8.58 -3.95 -7.26
N ALA A 98 7.51 -4.24 -8.02
CA ALA A 98 6.16 -4.08 -7.50
C ALA A 98 5.91 -5.00 -6.31
N GLU A 99 6.39 -6.25 -6.38
CA GLU A 99 6.23 -7.19 -5.28
C GLU A 99 7.03 -6.73 -4.06
N ARG A 100 8.20 -6.12 -4.28
CA ARG A 100 8.97 -5.55 -3.17
C ARG A 100 8.20 -4.44 -2.47
N GLY A 101 7.54 -3.57 -3.24
CA GLY A 101 6.72 -2.50 -2.68
C GLY A 101 5.55 -3.05 -1.87
N GLU A 102 4.92 -4.10 -2.39
CA GLU A 102 3.83 -4.75 -1.67
C GLU A 102 4.30 -5.41 -0.38
N ARG A 103 5.49 -6.00 -0.39
CA ARG A 103 6.07 -6.58 0.82
C ARG A 103 6.27 -5.50 1.89
N PHE A 104 6.69 -4.32 1.48
CA PHE A 104 6.81 -3.19 2.41
C PHE A 104 5.45 -2.85 3.02
N SER A 105 4.41 -2.75 2.18
CA SER A 105 3.06 -2.43 2.66
C SER A 105 2.56 -3.49 3.64
N ARG A 106 2.82 -4.77 3.37
CA ARG A 106 2.44 -5.83 4.29
C ARG A 106 3.14 -5.67 5.63
N GLY A 107 4.42 -5.29 5.61
CA GLY A 107 5.15 -5.06 6.85
C GLY A 107 4.56 -3.95 7.68
N VAL A 108 4.08 -2.88 7.05
CA VAL A 108 3.43 -1.79 7.77
C VAL A 108 2.13 -2.29 8.41
N TYR A 109 1.34 -3.08 7.70
CA TYR A 109 0.12 -3.65 8.26
C TYR A 109 0.41 -4.61 9.41
N GLU A 110 1.44 -5.44 9.28
CA GLU A 110 1.83 -6.37 10.34
C GLU A 110 2.22 -5.61 11.61
N GLY A 111 2.98 -4.52 11.44
CA GLY A 111 3.33 -3.69 12.59
C GLY A 111 2.12 -3.05 13.23
N ALA A 112 1.17 -2.60 12.42
CA ALA A 112 -0.08 -2.02 12.93
C ALA A 112 -0.86 -3.04 13.75
N LEU A 113 -0.91 -4.28 13.30
CA LEU A 113 -1.65 -5.34 13.99
C LEU A 113 -1.01 -5.74 15.31
N GLU A 114 0.25 -5.40 15.53
CA GLU A 114 0.92 -5.60 16.81
C GLU A 114 0.68 -4.45 17.78
N SER A 115 0.07 -3.38 17.33
CA SER A 115 -0.18 -2.19 18.13
C SER A 115 -1.51 -2.29 18.83
N LEU A 116 -1.69 -1.46 19.86
CA LEU A 116 -3.00 -1.33 20.51
C LEU A 116 -3.87 -0.45 19.60
N LEU A 117 -5.04 -0.99 19.27
CA LEU A 117 -5.98 -0.30 18.37
C LEU A 117 -7.40 -0.47 18.91
N PRO A 118 -8.30 0.50 18.63
CA PRO A 118 -9.71 0.28 18.93
C PRO A 118 -10.20 -0.97 18.17
N PRO A 119 -11.10 -1.75 18.77
CA PRO A 119 -11.51 -3.02 18.18
C PRO A 119 -12.06 -2.91 16.75
N THR A 120 -12.84 -1.88 16.45
CA THR A 120 -13.41 -1.71 15.11
C THR A 120 -12.33 -1.39 14.09
N ALA A 121 -11.34 -0.57 14.47
CA ALA A 121 -10.22 -0.28 13.58
C ALA A 121 -9.38 -1.53 13.34
N ARG A 122 -9.14 -2.31 14.40
CA ARG A 122 -8.38 -3.56 14.26
C ARG A 122 -9.05 -4.52 13.30
N GLU A 123 -10.36 -4.66 13.40
CA GLU A 123 -11.10 -5.57 12.51
C GLU A 123 -10.95 -5.12 11.06
N LEU A 124 -11.08 -3.83 10.80
CA LEU A 124 -10.90 -3.30 9.45
C LEU A 124 -9.50 -3.60 8.94
N ILE A 125 -8.49 -3.35 9.77
CA ILE A 125 -7.09 -3.56 9.36
C ILE A 125 -6.81 -5.03 9.10
N GLU A 126 -7.39 -5.93 9.91
CA GLU A 126 -7.26 -7.36 9.67
C GLU A 126 -7.84 -7.77 8.33
N ASN A 127 -9.01 -7.21 8.00
CA ASN A 127 -9.66 -7.51 6.72
C ASN A 127 -8.85 -6.97 5.55
N GLN A 128 -8.31 -5.77 5.70
CA GLN A 128 -7.46 -5.18 4.66
C GLN A 128 -6.18 -5.99 4.47
N TYR A 129 -5.60 -6.43 5.57
CA TYR A 129 -4.39 -7.24 5.51
C TYR A 129 -4.63 -8.55 4.76
N ALA A 130 -5.78 -9.17 4.97
CA ALA A 130 -6.13 -10.40 4.26
C ALA A 130 -6.19 -10.13 2.74
N GLU A 131 -6.77 -9.01 2.33
CA GLU A 131 -6.80 -8.65 0.91
C GLU A 131 -5.39 -8.38 0.37
N LEU A 132 -4.54 -7.74 1.18
CA LEU A 132 -3.15 -7.53 0.78
C LEU A 132 -2.43 -8.84 0.51
N ARG A 133 -2.68 -9.84 1.32
CA ARG A 133 -2.04 -11.14 1.12
C ARG A 133 -2.49 -11.79 -0.18
N THR A 134 -3.75 -11.65 -0.53
CA THR A 134 -4.26 -12.16 -1.80
C THR A 134 -3.59 -11.47 -2.98
N THR A 135 -3.45 -10.15 -2.89
CA THR A 135 -2.78 -9.37 -3.92
C THR A 135 -1.31 -9.78 -4.06
N ALA A 136 -0.64 -9.99 -2.94
CA ALA A 136 0.75 -10.41 -2.94
C ALA A 136 0.92 -11.75 -3.65
N LYS A 137 -0.03 -12.65 -3.44
CA LYS A 137 0.00 -13.95 -4.10
C LYS A 137 -0.13 -13.79 -5.61
N ARG A 138 -1.01 -12.91 -6.07
CA ARG A 138 -1.17 -12.65 -7.50
C ARG A 138 0.12 -12.10 -8.12
N LEU A 139 0.79 -11.20 -7.41
CA LEU A 139 2.06 -10.65 -7.91
C LEU A 139 3.15 -11.71 -7.96
N ARG A 140 3.22 -12.56 -6.93
CA ARG A 140 4.21 -13.63 -6.92
C ARG A 140 3.97 -14.63 -8.05
N GLU A 141 2.71 -14.91 -8.37
CA GLU A 141 2.37 -15.78 -9.47
C GLU A 141 2.81 -15.19 -10.81
N LEU A 142 2.67 -13.89 -10.98
CA LEU A 142 3.19 -13.21 -12.15
C LEU A 142 4.71 -13.31 -12.24
N GLU A 143 5.37 -13.12 -11.10
CA GLU A 143 6.82 -13.16 -11.05
C GLU A 143 7.35 -14.53 -11.42
N ALA A 144 6.63 -15.57 -11.07
CA ALA A 144 7.03 -16.96 -11.33
C ALA A 144 6.75 -17.43 -12.75
N SER A 145 5.92 -16.71 -13.51
CA SER A 145 5.50 -17.13 -14.85
C SER A 145 6.44 -16.72 -15.99
#